data_73506e17413fc7a84361386322dd6816
#
_entry.id   73506e17413fc7a84361386322dd6816
#
_cell.length_a   1.000
_cell.length_b   1.000
_cell.length_c   1.000
_cell.angle_alpha   90.00
_cell.angle_beta   90.00
_cell.angle_gamma   90.00
#
_symmetry.space_group_name_H-M   'P 1'
#
loop_
_entity.id
_entity.type
_entity.pdbx_description
1 polymer ?
#
loop_
_entity_poly.entity_id
_entity_poly.type
_entity_poly.pdbx_seq_one_letter_code
_entity_poly.pdbx_strand_id
1 'polypeptide(L)'
;MKPTMPYEMLIDALLEEGRAKSETILRKAQAEAERLLNEVTQKSEALDREVDSLIHRDLSLRRTAVLSRAALSGRHVLLQAKQEVLDVVWSQVITKAMSLTGQARTKVLNALLDEVLAAFPAQSPRAVIERRERPYLEHLLHQRHIPFEEQHQDELLLGIRLEVNGEVLTNSVATRLAKAKSELMIEL
;
A
#
# COMPACT_ATOMS: atom_id res chain seq x y z
N MET A 1 -63.68 -86.66 10.36
CA MET A 1 -63.62 -85.30 9.81
C MET A 1 -64.81 -84.53 10.24
N LYS A 2 -64.71 -83.56 11.17
CA LYS A 2 -65.82 -82.65 11.51
C LYS A 2 -66.04 -81.68 10.35
N PRO A 3 -67.25 -81.46 9.82
CA PRO A 3 -67.52 -80.45 8.84
C PRO A 3 -67.23 -79.08 9.44
N THR A 4 -66.16 -78.39 9.03
CA THR A 4 -65.94 -77.00 9.33
C THR A 4 -67.12 -76.21 8.84
N MET A 5 -67.86 -75.56 9.79
CA MET A 5 -68.98 -74.73 9.43
C MET A 5 -68.54 -73.57 8.51
N PRO A 6 -69.28 -73.20 7.47
CA PRO A 6 -69.00 -72.12 6.53
C PRO A 6 -68.63 -70.80 7.25
N TYR A 7 -69.06 -70.64 8.45
CA TYR A 7 -68.81 -69.45 9.32
C TYR A 7 -67.38 -69.41 9.89
N GLU A 8 -66.81 -70.59 10.28
CA GLU A 8 -65.42 -70.67 10.76
C GLU A 8 -64.40 -70.35 9.64
N MET A 9 -64.69 -70.86 8.42
CA MET A 9 -63.84 -70.51 7.25
C MET A 9 -63.90 -69.01 6.91
N LEU A 10 -65.01 -68.33 7.10
CA LEU A 10 -65.19 -66.90 6.89
C LEU A 10 -64.39 -66.08 7.93
N ILE A 11 -64.42 -66.52 9.18
CA ILE A 11 -63.63 -65.86 10.27
C ILE A 11 -62.18 -66.04 10.03
N ASP A 12 -61.69 -67.21 9.66
CA ASP A 12 -60.31 -67.48 9.36
C ASP A 12 -59.82 -66.63 8.16
N ALA A 13 -60.61 -66.55 7.09
CA ALA A 13 -60.28 -65.72 5.94
C ALA A 13 -60.22 -64.21 6.30
N LEU A 14 -61.15 -63.72 7.12
CA LEU A 14 -61.11 -62.33 7.58
C LEU A 14 -59.90 -62.03 8.51
N LEU A 15 -59.53 -63.02 9.37
CA LEU A 15 -58.33 -62.88 10.19
C LEU A 15 -57.03 -62.90 9.36
N GLU A 16 -56.94 -63.76 8.35
CA GLU A 16 -55.84 -63.78 7.43
C GLU A 16 -55.74 -62.47 6.60
N GLU A 17 -56.87 -61.99 6.09
CA GLU A 17 -56.90 -60.69 5.40
C GLU A 17 -56.47 -59.52 6.36
N GLY A 18 -56.97 -59.56 7.59
CA GLY A 18 -56.58 -58.58 8.62
C GLY A 18 -55.06 -58.59 8.90
N ARG A 19 -54.50 -59.78 9.05
CA ARG A 19 -53.02 -59.96 9.25
C ARG A 19 -52.24 -59.45 8.03
N ALA A 20 -52.60 -59.84 6.83
CA ALA A 20 -51.96 -59.40 5.62
C ALA A 20 -52.00 -57.87 5.42
N LYS A 21 -53.13 -57.24 5.73
CA LYS A 21 -53.25 -55.78 5.74
C LYS A 21 -52.37 -55.14 6.80
N SER A 22 -52.32 -55.68 8.03
CA SER A 22 -51.47 -55.19 9.12
C SER A 22 -49.98 -55.27 8.75
N GLU A 23 -49.52 -56.41 8.22
CA GLU A 23 -48.15 -56.58 7.76
C GLU A 23 -47.82 -55.59 6.64
N THR A 24 -48.76 -55.36 5.72
CA THR A 24 -48.53 -54.38 4.61
C THR A 24 -48.39 -52.96 5.13
N ILE A 25 -49.22 -52.59 6.12
CA ILE A 25 -49.13 -51.26 6.76
C ILE A 25 -47.82 -51.12 7.53
N LEU A 26 -47.43 -52.13 8.31
CA LEU A 26 -46.14 -52.10 9.06
C LEU A 26 -44.96 -52.01 8.12
N ARG A 27 -44.95 -52.79 7.01
CA ARG A 27 -43.87 -52.75 6.02
C ARG A 27 -43.80 -51.37 5.34
N LYS A 28 -44.93 -50.77 5.00
CA LYS A 28 -44.97 -49.41 4.44
C LYS A 28 -44.46 -48.38 5.44
N ALA A 29 -44.86 -48.46 6.69
CA ALA A 29 -44.40 -47.54 7.74
C ALA A 29 -42.89 -47.67 8.02
N GLN A 30 -42.39 -48.91 8.05
CA GLN A 30 -40.92 -49.15 8.16
C GLN A 30 -40.15 -48.58 7.00
N ALA A 31 -40.60 -48.85 5.76
CA ALA A 31 -39.92 -48.30 4.55
C ALA A 31 -39.97 -46.78 4.51
N GLU A 32 -41.03 -46.14 4.92
CA GLU A 32 -41.12 -44.69 5.04
C GLU A 32 -40.25 -44.13 6.13
N ALA A 33 -40.14 -44.77 7.30
CA ALA A 33 -39.23 -44.41 8.35
C ALA A 33 -37.74 -44.50 7.90
N GLU A 34 -37.36 -45.57 7.23
CA GLU A 34 -36.04 -45.73 6.68
C GLU A 34 -35.73 -44.68 5.60
N ARG A 35 -36.68 -44.36 4.75
CA ARG A 35 -36.55 -43.31 3.74
C ARG A 35 -36.29 -41.94 4.42
N LEU A 36 -37.08 -41.60 5.42
CA LEU A 36 -36.92 -40.34 6.16
C LEU A 36 -35.58 -40.27 6.89
N LEU A 37 -35.15 -41.35 7.52
CA LEU A 37 -33.84 -41.39 8.19
C LEU A 37 -32.71 -41.19 7.20
N ASN A 38 -32.74 -41.86 6.04
CA ASN A 38 -31.75 -41.70 5.02
C ASN A 38 -31.74 -40.28 4.42
N GLU A 39 -32.93 -39.67 4.23
CA GLU A 39 -33.02 -38.30 3.75
C GLU A 39 -32.42 -37.29 4.76
N VAL A 40 -32.71 -37.47 6.06
CA VAL A 40 -32.16 -36.63 7.12
C VAL A 40 -30.61 -36.78 7.20
N THR A 41 -30.14 -38.03 7.14
CA THR A 41 -28.68 -38.29 7.16
C THR A 41 -27.98 -37.62 5.97
N GLN A 42 -28.53 -37.77 4.76
CA GLN A 42 -27.95 -37.13 3.58
C GLN A 42 -27.97 -35.59 3.67
N LYS A 43 -29.05 -35.00 4.18
CA LYS A 43 -29.14 -33.55 4.41
C LYS A 43 -28.13 -33.09 5.47
N SER A 44 -27.95 -33.83 6.55
CA SER A 44 -26.95 -33.54 7.58
C SER A 44 -25.54 -33.55 7.01
N GLU A 45 -25.17 -34.60 6.29
CA GLU A 45 -23.84 -34.70 5.66
C GLU A 45 -23.59 -33.60 4.60
N ALA A 46 -24.64 -33.20 3.88
CA ALA A 46 -24.53 -32.10 2.92
C ALA A 46 -24.29 -30.77 3.63
N LEU A 47 -25.01 -30.52 4.73
CA LEU A 47 -24.86 -29.33 5.56
C LEU A 47 -23.45 -29.26 6.19
N ASP A 48 -22.98 -30.38 6.74
CA ASP A 48 -21.63 -30.45 7.32
C ASP A 48 -20.55 -30.09 6.30
N ARG A 49 -20.64 -30.63 5.07
CA ARG A 49 -19.72 -30.28 3.99
C ARG A 49 -19.79 -28.80 3.59
N GLU A 50 -20.98 -28.22 3.57
CA GLU A 50 -21.15 -26.80 3.28
C GLU A 50 -20.53 -25.93 4.39
N VAL A 51 -20.79 -26.25 5.66
CA VAL A 51 -20.20 -25.55 6.81
C VAL A 51 -18.68 -25.64 6.79
N ASP A 52 -18.12 -26.82 6.56
CA ASP A 52 -16.67 -27.00 6.46
C ASP A 52 -16.07 -26.16 5.33
N SER A 53 -16.71 -26.13 4.16
CA SER A 53 -16.25 -25.31 3.04
C SER A 53 -16.26 -23.82 3.36
N LEU A 54 -17.30 -23.32 4.05
CA LEU A 54 -17.41 -21.94 4.49
C LEU A 54 -16.33 -21.59 5.53
N ILE A 55 -16.10 -22.48 6.50
CA ILE A 55 -15.04 -22.30 7.50
C ILE A 55 -13.67 -22.22 6.83
N HIS A 56 -13.35 -23.15 5.95
CA HIS A 56 -12.06 -23.13 5.22
C HIS A 56 -11.88 -21.86 4.39
N ARG A 57 -12.92 -21.40 3.72
CA ARG A 57 -12.90 -20.16 2.96
C ARG A 57 -12.66 -18.94 3.86
N ASP A 58 -13.40 -18.82 4.96
CA ASP A 58 -13.25 -17.71 5.90
C ASP A 58 -11.84 -17.69 6.53
N LEU A 59 -11.34 -18.84 6.96
CA LEU A 59 -9.98 -18.97 7.49
C LEU A 59 -8.92 -18.56 6.48
N SER A 60 -9.06 -18.96 5.21
CA SER A 60 -8.11 -18.58 4.15
C SER A 60 -8.11 -17.06 3.92
N LEU A 61 -9.28 -16.44 3.86
CA LEU A 61 -9.43 -14.98 3.72
C LEU A 61 -8.82 -14.22 4.90
N ARG A 62 -9.11 -14.67 6.13
CA ARG A 62 -8.55 -14.06 7.35
C ARG A 62 -7.03 -14.19 7.39
N ARG A 63 -6.49 -15.37 7.07
CA ARG A 63 -5.05 -15.59 6.99
C ARG A 63 -4.39 -14.66 5.98
N THR A 64 -4.95 -14.55 4.78
CA THR A 64 -4.45 -13.65 3.74
C THR A 64 -4.49 -12.18 4.19
N ALA A 65 -5.60 -11.76 4.82
CA ALA A 65 -5.74 -10.40 5.33
C ALA A 65 -4.70 -10.08 6.42
N VAL A 66 -4.46 -11.00 7.36
CA VAL A 66 -3.46 -10.83 8.42
C VAL A 66 -2.05 -10.75 7.84
N LEU A 67 -1.68 -11.66 6.93
CA LEU A 67 -0.37 -11.66 6.29
C LEU A 67 -0.13 -10.40 5.45
N SER A 68 -1.13 -9.96 4.69
CA SER A 68 -1.04 -8.72 3.91
C SER A 68 -0.87 -7.49 4.80
N ARG A 69 -1.61 -7.42 5.90
CA ARG A 69 -1.48 -6.33 6.88
C ARG A 69 -0.10 -6.33 7.54
N ALA A 70 0.41 -7.49 7.92
CA ALA A 70 1.74 -7.62 8.51
C ALA A 70 2.83 -7.20 7.51
N ALA A 71 2.72 -7.61 6.24
CA ALA A 71 3.65 -7.21 5.18
C ALA A 71 3.63 -5.69 4.93
N LEU A 72 2.44 -5.07 4.88
CA LEU A 72 2.29 -3.61 4.75
C LEU A 72 2.89 -2.87 5.95
N SER A 73 2.61 -3.34 7.17
CA SER A 73 3.19 -2.76 8.39
C SER A 73 4.72 -2.85 8.40
N GLY A 74 5.27 -4.00 8.02
CA GLY A 74 6.73 -4.18 7.90
C GLY A 74 7.36 -3.23 6.87
N ARG A 75 6.73 -3.06 5.71
CA ARG A 75 7.19 -2.09 4.70
C ARG A 75 7.13 -0.65 5.22
N HIS A 76 6.06 -0.30 5.94
CA HIS A 76 5.91 1.04 6.52
C HIS A 76 7.03 1.35 7.51
N VAL A 77 7.33 0.44 8.44
CA VAL A 77 8.43 0.58 9.41
C VAL A 77 9.78 0.73 8.69
N LEU A 78 10.03 -0.08 7.65
CA LEU A 78 11.26 0.02 6.87
C LEU A 78 11.39 1.38 6.17
N LEU A 79 10.31 1.85 5.53
CA LEU A 79 10.31 3.17 4.86
C LEU A 79 10.49 4.31 5.85
N GLN A 80 9.86 4.22 7.02
CA GLN A 80 10.03 5.22 8.07
C GLN A 80 11.49 5.27 8.55
N ALA A 81 12.12 4.12 8.81
CA ALA A 81 13.52 4.06 9.22
C ALA A 81 14.46 4.64 8.15
N LYS A 82 14.20 4.34 6.86
CA LYS A 82 14.96 4.93 5.74
C LYS A 82 14.80 6.45 5.70
N GLN A 83 13.57 6.96 5.88
CA GLN A 83 13.29 8.38 5.90
C GLN A 83 14.03 9.09 7.05
N GLU A 84 14.02 8.51 8.26
CA GLU A 84 14.72 9.05 9.42
C GLU A 84 16.24 9.16 9.16
N VAL A 85 16.85 8.12 8.56
CA VAL A 85 18.27 8.17 8.21
C VAL A 85 18.55 9.26 7.18
N LEU A 86 17.72 9.38 6.14
CA LEU A 86 17.87 10.43 5.13
C LEU A 86 17.74 11.82 5.75
N ASP A 87 16.77 12.04 6.64
CA ASP A 87 16.57 13.33 7.27
C ASP A 87 17.75 13.73 8.18
N VAL A 88 18.39 12.77 8.86
CA VAL A 88 19.62 13.00 9.61
C VAL A 88 20.76 13.39 8.66
N VAL A 89 20.98 12.68 7.58
CA VAL A 89 22.03 13.00 6.59
C VAL A 89 21.79 14.37 5.99
N TRP A 90 20.56 14.71 5.61
CA TRP A 90 20.20 16.03 5.05
C TRP A 90 20.47 17.15 6.03
N SER A 91 20.08 16.99 7.30
CA SER A 91 20.34 18.00 8.31
C SER A 91 21.84 18.26 8.50
N GLN A 92 22.67 17.22 8.46
CA GLN A 92 24.13 17.34 8.52
C GLN A 92 24.71 18.05 7.29
N VAL A 93 24.23 17.73 6.09
CA VAL A 93 24.67 18.38 4.86
C VAL A 93 24.30 19.87 4.87
N ILE A 94 23.09 20.21 5.25
CA ILE A 94 22.64 21.61 5.38
C ILE A 94 23.51 22.36 6.40
N THR A 95 23.73 21.79 7.57
CA THR A 95 24.56 22.39 8.63
C THR A 95 25.98 22.62 8.11
N LYS A 96 26.56 21.65 7.41
CA LYS A 96 27.88 21.74 6.82
C LYS A 96 27.94 22.81 5.72
N ALA A 97 26.95 22.87 4.84
CA ALA A 97 26.87 23.89 3.78
C ALA A 97 26.76 25.30 4.37
N MET A 98 25.96 25.46 5.43
CA MET A 98 25.79 26.75 6.14
C MET A 98 27.05 27.17 6.89
N SER A 99 27.86 26.24 7.38
CA SER A 99 29.10 26.51 8.09
C SER A 99 30.26 26.89 7.16
N LEU A 100 30.11 26.73 5.84
CA LEU A 100 31.14 27.16 4.90
C LEU A 100 31.34 28.66 4.95
N THR A 101 32.61 29.09 5.01
CA THR A 101 33.00 30.50 5.07
C THR A 101 34.21 30.77 4.17
N GLY A 102 34.52 32.04 3.93
CA GLY A 102 35.70 32.44 3.18
C GLY A 102 35.79 31.82 1.80
N GLN A 103 37.00 31.40 1.41
CA GLN A 103 37.29 30.87 0.08
C GLN A 103 36.49 29.61 -0.29
N ALA A 104 36.17 28.75 0.68
CA ALA A 104 35.41 27.55 0.43
C ALA A 104 33.98 27.90 -0.03
N ARG A 105 33.31 28.86 0.62
CA ARG A 105 31.99 29.33 0.22
C ARG A 105 32.03 30.01 -1.15
N THR A 106 33.01 30.89 -1.39
CA THR A 106 33.20 31.55 -2.71
C THR A 106 33.38 30.52 -3.83
N LYS A 107 34.18 29.46 -3.61
CA LYS A 107 34.38 28.40 -4.59
C LYS A 107 33.07 27.71 -4.96
N VAL A 108 32.26 27.35 -3.97
CA VAL A 108 30.99 26.66 -4.22
C VAL A 108 30.04 27.58 -4.99
N LEU A 109 29.89 28.84 -4.54
CA LEU A 109 29.03 29.82 -5.19
C LEU A 109 29.48 30.13 -6.63
N ASN A 110 30.78 30.22 -6.87
CA ASN A 110 31.32 30.42 -8.23
C ASN A 110 30.96 29.22 -9.14
N ALA A 111 31.13 27.98 -8.64
CA ALA A 111 30.77 26.78 -9.44
C ALA A 111 29.26 26.74 -9.74
N LEU A 112 28.40 27.09 -8.75
CA LEU A 112 26.95 27.17 -8.95
C LEU A 112 26.57 28.26 -9.96
N LEU A 113 27.27 29.39 -9.96
CA LEU A 113 27.09 30.49 -10.92
C LEU A 113 27.53 30.08 -12.33
N ASP A 114 28.69 29.43 -12.47
CA ASP A 114 29.19 28.95 -13.76
C ASP A 114 28.21 27.97 -14.43
N GLU A 115 27.64 27.05 -13.65
CA GLU A 115 26.67 26.09 -14.17
C GLU A 115 25.39 26.75 -14.67
N VAL A 116 24.86 27.75 -13.91
CA VAL A 116 23.64 28.44 -14.34
C VAL A 116 23.90 29.30 -15.58
N LEU A 117 25.05 29.97 -15.64
CA LEU A 117 25.43 30.76 -16.83
C LEU A 117 25.62 29.87 -18.05
N ALA A 118 26.11 28.66 -17.91
CA ALA A 118 26.20 27.71 -19.00
C ALA A 118 24.86 27.34 -19.63
N ALA A 119 23.76 27.46 -18.86
CA ALA A 119 22.40 27.24 -19.37
C ALA A 119 21.89 28.43 -20.23
N PHE A 120 22.48 29.64 -20.11
CA PHE A 120 22.07 30.85 -20.82
C PHE A 120 23.22 31.52 -21.56
N PRO A 121 23.87 30.87 -22.54
CA PRO A 121 25.17 31.30 -23.11
C PRO A 121 25.14 32.62 -23.90
N ALA A 122 23.98 33.11 -24.30
CA ALA A 122 23.85 34.29 -25.16
C ALA A 122 22.93 35.40 -24.60
N GLN A 123 22.60 35.35 -23.33
CA GLN A 123 21.63 36.26 -22.72
C GLN A 123 22.25 37.06 -21.56
N SER A 124 21.65 38.23 -21.26
CA SER A 124 22.06 39.05 -20.11
C SER A 124 21.21 38.72 -18.92
N PRO A 125 21.66 37.85 -18.01
CA PRO A 125 20.90 37.43 -16.85
C PRO A 125 20.90 38.53 -15.79
N ARG A 126 19.84 38.55 -14.97
CA ARG A 126 19.79 39.28 -13.70
C ARG A 126 19.91 38.25 -12.57
N ALA A 127 20.79 38.49 -11.64
CA ALA A 127 20.98 37.60 -10.49
C ALA A 127 20.10 38.06 -9.32
N VAL A 128 19.47 37.09 -8.62
CA VAL A 128 18.84 37.30 -7.35
C VAL A 128 19.62 36.50 -6.30
N ILE A 129 20.17 37.19 -5.31
CA ILE A 129 21.05 36.62 -4.30
C ILE A 129 20.51 36.93 -2.88
N GLU A 130 20.78 36.02 -1.96
CA GLU A 130 20.49 36.27 -0.55
C GLU A 130 21.49 37.23 0.03
N ARG A 131 21.06 38.07 0.94
CA ARG A 131 21.89 39.11 1.59
C ARG A 131 23.17 38.52 2.18
N ARG A 132 23.15 37.35 2.77
CA ARG A 132 24.33 36.69 3.36
C ARG A 132 25.34 36.19 2.31
N GLU A 133 24.94 36.01 1.04
CA GLU A 133 25.81 35.60 -0.04
C GLU A 133 26.50 36.80 -0.74
N ARG A 134 26.01 37.99 -0.52
CA ARG A 134 26.54 39.21 -1.12
C ARG A 134 28.05 39.35 -0.95
N PRO A 135 28.68 39.19 0.23
CA PRO A 135 30.11 39.35 0.38
C PRO A 135 30.95 38.41 -0.48
N TYR A 136 30.37 37.29 -0.87
CA TYR A 136 31.03 36.24 -1.67
C TYR A 136 30.74 36.35 -3.18
N LEU A 137 29.57 36.85 -3.58
CA LEU A 137 29.10 36.89 -4.96
C LEU A 137 29.26 38.28 -5.60
N GLU A 138 29.21 39.38 -4.87
CA GLU A 138 29.24 40.75 -5.43
C GLU A 138 30.40 40.94 -6.38
N HIS A 139 31.61 40.60 -5.98
CA HIS A 139 32.81 40.73 -6.83
C HIS A 139 32.73 39.83 -8.11
N LEU A 140 32.24 38.60 -7.96
CA LEU A 140 32.09 37.67 -9.07
C LEU A 140 31.07 38.14 -10.12
N LEU A 141 29.94 38.68 -9.65
CA LEU A 141 28.86 39.22 -10.49
C LEU A 141 29.30 40.49 -11.20
N HIS A 142 30.05 41.40 -10.52
CA HIS A 142 30.60 42.59 -11.13
C HIS A 142 31.66 42.24 -12.22
N GLN A 143 32.54 41.29 -11.95
CA GLN A 143 33.51 40.83 -12.97
C GLN A 143 32.86 40.29 -14.25
N ARG A 144 31.67 39.74 -14.11
CA ARG A 144 30.90 39.15 -15.23
C ARG A 144 29.85 40.10 -15.82
N HIS A 145 29.77 41.32 -15.33
CA HIS A 145 28.84 42.37 -15.74
C HIS A 145 27.35 41.91 -15.57
N ILE A 146 27.06 41.16 -14.51
CA ILE A 146 25.74 40.67 -14.21
C ILE A 146 25.09 41.58 -13.18
N PRO A 147 23.97 42.26 -13.49
CA PRO A 147 23.21 43.00 -12.50
C PRO A 147 22.59 42.05 -11.47
N PHE A 148 22.56 42.49 -10.20
CA PHE A 148 21.97 41.66 -9.14
C PHE A 148 21.02 42.43 -8.25
N GLU A 149 20.13 41.71 -7.62
CA GLU A 149 19.17 42.17 -6.63
C GLU A 149 19.28 41.30 -5.37
N GLU A 150 19.19 41.95 -4.20
CA GLU A 150 19.19 41.22 -2.94
C GLU A 150 17.78 40.77 -2.53
N GLN A 151 17.65 39.51 -2.15
CA GLN A 151 16.46 38.94 -1.54
C GLN A 151 16.67 38.73 -0.04
N HIS A 152 15.66 39.09 0.76
CA HIS A 152 15.74 38.96 2.19
C HIS A 152 15.31 37.60 2.75
N GLN A 153 14.78 36.74 1.90
CA GLN A 153 14.31 35.42 2.28
C GLN A 153 15.43 34.37 2.14
N ASP A 154 15.64 33.60 3.19
CA ASP A 154 16.66 32.52 3.24
C ASP A 154 16.15 31.21 2.58
N GLU A 155 15.75 31.29 1.31
CA GLU A 155 15.17 30.16 0.57
C GLU A 155 16.23 29.31 -0.16
N LEU A 156 17.37 29.91 -0.52
CA LEU A 156 18.35 29.27 -1.38
C LEU A 156 19.34 28.36 -0.63
N LEU A 157 19.56 28.56 0.66
CA LEU A 157 20.49 27.78 1.50
C LEU A 157 21.93 27.70 0.95
N LEU A 158 22.48 28.66 0.37
CA LEU A 158 23.72 28.69 -0.41
C LEU A 158 23.43 28.45 -1.90
N GLY A 159 23.24 29.51 -2.64
CA GLY A 159 22.89 29.41 -4.05
C GLY A 159 22.65 30.75 -4.71
N ILE A 160 22.23 30.66 -5.96
CA ILE A 160 21.93 31.81 -6.79
C ILE A 160 20.69 31.51 -7.65
N ARG A 161 19.90 32.53 -7.89
CA ARG A 161 18.79 32.52 -8.85
C ARG A 161 19.14 33.46 -9.99
N LEU A 162 19.02 33.01 -11.22
CA LEU A 162 19.14 33.87 -12.38
C LEU A 162 17.77 34.00 -13.06
N GLU A 163 17.47 35.22 -13.47
CA GLU A 163 16.26 35.56 -14.22
C GLU A 163 16.67 36.06 -15.61
N VAL A 164 16.09 35.49 -16.64
CA VAL A 164 16.39 35.77 -18.03
C VAL A 164 15.11 35.75 -18.84
N ASN A 165 14.69 36.91 -19.40
CA ASN A 165 13.49 37.00 -20.26
C ASN A 165 12.20 36.42 -19.65
N GLY A 166 12.05 36.46 -18.31
CA GLY A 166 10.91 35.88 -17.61
C GLY A 166 11.08 34.40 -17.23
N GLU A 167 12.16 33.76 -17.65
CA GLU A 167 12.54 32.44 -17.15
C GLU A 167 13.40 32.57 -15.88
N VAL A 168 13.15 31.70 -14.92
CA VAL A 168 13.84 31.68 -13.64
C VAL A 168 14.57 30.35 -13.47
N LEU A 169 15.88 30.39 -13.34
CA LEU A 169 16.69 29.22 -13.02
C LEU A 169 17.34 29.38 -11.65
N THR A 170 17.03 28.46 -10.75
CA THR A 170 17.59 28.45 -9.39
C THR A 170 18.60 27.30 -9.26
N ASN A 171 19.82 27.62 -8.88
CA ASN A 171 20.84 26.64 -8.56
C ASN A 171 21.34 26.87 -7.14
N SER A 172 20.95 25.99 -6.26
CA SER A 172 21.25 26.12 -4.85
C SER A 172 21.46 24.74 -4.21
N VAL A 173 22.08 24.74 -3.04
CA VAL A 173 22.21 23.50 -2.25
C VAL A 173 20.83 22.95 -1.91
N ALA A 174 19.84 23.80 -1.61
CA ALA A 174 18.47 23.36 -1.34
C ALA A 174 17.83 22.60 -2.54
N THR A 175 17.93 23.19 -3.75
CA THR A 175 17.35 22.54 -4.96
C THR A 175 18.04 21.23 -5.31
N ARG A 176 19.37 21.16 -5.15
CA ARG A 176 20.14 19.94 -5.36
C ARG A 176 19.82 18.85 -4.37
N LEU A 177 19.70 19.22 -3.10
CA LEU A 177 19.30 18.29 -2.05
C LEU A 177 17.87 17.78 -2.27
N ALA A 178 16.94 18.65 -2.64
CA ALA A 178 15.57 18.24 -2.95
C ALA A 178 15.54 17.24 -4.11
N LYS A 179 16.31 17.47 -5.18
CA LYS A 179 16.44 16.56 -6.32
C LYS A 179 17.06 15.22 -5.90
N ALA A 180 18.19 15.25 -5.20
CA ALA A 180 18.87 14.04 -4.72
C ALA A 180 17.98 13.25 -3.75
N LYS A 181 17.20 13.91 -2.88
CA LYS A 181 16.24 13.25 -1.98
C LYS A 181 15.17 12.51 -2.78
N SER A 182 14.63 13.12 -3.85
CA SER A 182 13.61 12.47 -4.68
C SER A 182 14.16 11.27 -5.44
N GLU A 183 15.39 11.36 -5.99
CA GLU A 183 16.05 10.26 -6.69
C GLU A 183 16.34 9.09 -5.75
N LEU A 184 16.88 9.33 -4.57
CA LEU A 184 17.13 8.29 -3.56
C LEU A 184 15.87 7.64 -3.00
N MET A 185 14.77 8.38 -2.94
CA MET A 185 13.48 7.79 -2.51
C MET A 185 12.87 6.84 -3.56
N ILE A 186 13.24 6.99 -4.84
CA ILE A 186 12.78 6.11 -5.93
C ILE A 186 13.62 4.82 -5.98
N GLU A 187 14.92 4.91 -5.69
CA GLU A 187 15.86 3.78 -5.74
C GLU A 187 15.81 2.89 -4.47
N LEU A 188 15.21 3.37 -3.40
CA LEU A 188 15.12 2.67 -2.11
C LEU A 188 13.79 1.94 -1.92
#